data_ad1b4441659c515ed6296e21bf7b3948
#
_entry.id   ad1b4441659c515ed6296e21bf7b3948
#
_cell.length_a   1.000
_cell.length_b   1.000
_cell.length_c   1.000
_cell.angle_alpha   90.00
_cell.angle_beta   90.00
_cell.angle_gamma   90.00
#
_symmetry.space_group_name_H-M   'P 1'
#
loop_
_entity.id
_entity.type
_entity.pdbx_description
1 polymer ?
#
loop_
_entity_poly.entity_id
_entity_poly.type
_entity_poly.pdbx_seq_one_letter_code
_entity_poly.pdbx_strand_id
1 'polypeptide(L)'
;MATELVSGNEACARGAIAAGCNFFGGYPISPSSEVAETLAKSLPRHKGIFIQMEDEMASLGSVLGASLGGARAMTATSGPGFTLMQEHLGYATLAEIPCVVVDVMRVGPSTGVPTAPSQGDVMQARWGSHGDREVAVLAPASVKEIYDMTVNAFNIAERLRTPVVVLFDEVLAHMREGIELSLPSNEELWHRPSPLDDPGPTFRAYFPNEEGVAAMPNFGDGYHFHVTGLMHNEKGFPTTHPEIIRQLMARLKRKMEPLPLWLPAEHYRLQDAELAVVAYGITSRVAREAVDRLRDQGILAGLYRPRVLWPVGAADLADTLGQFKNVVVAEMNQGQWVEVVERYLPSSVRVISQSKL
;
A
#
# COMPACT_ATOMS: atom_id res chain seq x y z
N MET A 1 23.60 2.76 -15.22
CA MET A 1 22.42 3.55 -15.67
C MET A 1 22.64 5.00 -15.31
N ALA A 2 22.07 5.95 -16.05
CA ALA A 2 22.24 7.37 -15.72
C ALA A 2 21.35 7.73 -14.51
N THR A 3 21.89 8.53 -13.60
CA THR A 3 21.12 9.12 -12.50
C THR A 3 20.26 10.26 -13.04
N GLU A 4 18.97 10.23 -12.75
CA GLU A 4 18.02 11.28 -13.11
C GLU A 4 17.50 12.00 -11.87
N LEU A 5 17.36 13.33 -11.94
CA LEU A 5 16.77 14.13 -10.87
C LEU A 5 15.24 14.16 -11.04
N VAL A 6 14.52 13.45 -10.19
CA VAL A 6 13.07 13.30 -10.24
C VAL A 6 12.40 13.62 -8.89
N SER A 7 11.14 14.05 -8.94
CA SER A 7 10.33 14.20 -7.73
C SER A 7 9.73 12.85 -7.29
N GLY A 8 9.21 12.78 -6.05
CA GLY A 8 8.53 11.58 -5.57
C GLY A 8 7.30 11.24 -6.42
N ASN A 9 6.49 12.23 -6.79
CA ASN A 9 5.35 12.03 -7.68
C ASN A 9 5.76 11.52 -9.07
N GLU A 10 6.84 12.07 -9.66
CA GLU A 10 7.40 11.55 -10.91
C GLU A 10 7.92 10.12 -10.75
N ALA A 11 8.61 9.82 -9.64
CA ALA A 11 9.13 8.49 -9.35
C ALA A 11 7.99 7.47 -9.22
N CYS A 12 6.89 7.83 -8.55
CA CYS A 12 5.67 7.01 -8.47
C CYS A 12 5.11 6.69 -9.86
N ALA A 13 4.89 7.70 -10.68
CA ALA A 13 4.36 7.51 -12.04
C ALA A 13 5.28 6.66 -12.92
N ARG A 14 6.60 6.85 -12.82
CA ARG A 14 7.59 6.05 -13.57
C ARG A 14 7.67 4.62 -13.04
N GLY A 15 7.56 4.41 -11.71
CA GLY A 15 7.45 3.07 -11.10
C GLY A 15 6.22 2.33 -11.60
N ALA A 16 5.09 3.02 -11.71
CA ALA A 16 3.87 2.45 -12.29
C ALA A 16 4.06 2.01 -13.74
N ILE A 17 4.65 2.86 -14.59
CA ILE A 17 4.96 2.49 -15.99
C ILE A 17 5.92 1.30 -16.05
N ALA A 18 6.97 1.31 -15.22
CA ALA A 18 7.93 0.19 -15.14
C ALA A 18 7.28 -1.11 -14.70
N ALA A 19 6.27 -1.04 -13.83
CA ALA A 19 5.46 -2.19 -13.42
C ALA A 19 4.44 -2.65 -14.48
N GLY A 20 4.38 -1.99 -15.64
CA GLY A 20 3.42 -2.31 -16.70
C GLY A 20 2.02 -1.74 -16.46
N CYS A 21 1.87 -0.70 -15.66
CA CYS A 21 0.62 0.04 -15.53
C CYS A 21 0.16 0.52 -16.91
N ASN A 22 -1.07 0.18 -17.28
CA ASN A 22 -1.65 0.54 -18.57
C ASN A 22 -3.03 1.20 -18.45
N PHE A 23 -3.51 1.45 -17.23
CA PHE A 23 -4.73 2.22 -16.98
C PHE A 23 -4.57 3.10 -15.74
N PHE A 24 -4.91 4.38 -15.90
CA PHE A 24 -5.06 5.33 -14.81
C PHE A 24 -6.41 6.02 -14.89
N GLY A 25 -7.18 5.94 -13.82
CA GLY A 25 -8.39 6.74 -13.62
C GLY A 25 -8.19 7.65 -12.42
N GLY A 26 -8.34 8.97 -12.56
CA GLY A 26 -8.06 9.87 -11.47
C GLY A 26 -8.79 11.19 -11.52
N TYR A 27 -8.87 11.85 -10.36
CA TYR A 27 -9.35 13.21 -10.18
C TYR A 27 -8.23 14.07 -9.59
N PRO A 28 -7.97 15.29 -10.12
CA PRO A 28 -6.86 16.13 -9.65
C PRO A 28 -7.05 16.58 -8.21
N ILE A 29 -6.08 16.25 -7.36
CA ILE A 29 -6.04 16.69 -5.97
C ILE A 29 -4.58 16.89 -5.51
N SER A 30 -4.29 18.04 -4.88
CA SER A 30 -2.98 18.29 -4.29
C SER A 30 -2.79 17.48 -3.00
N PRO A 31 -1.58 16.90 -2.76
CA PRO A 31 -0.33 17.05 -3.50
C PRO A 31 -0.03 15.90 -4.47
N SER A 32 -1.00 15.12 -4.93
CA SER A 32 -0.81 13.96 -5.83
C SER A 32 -0.93 14.30 -7.33
N SER A 33 -1.20 15.56 -7.69
CA SER A 33 -1.54 15.97 -9.07
C SER A 33 -0.45 15.61 -10.08
N GLU A 34 0.82 15.72 -9.72
CA GLU A 34 1.94 15.45 -10.64
C GLU A 34 2.09 13.96 -10.99
N VAL A 35 1.53 13.05 -10.17
CA VAL A 35 1.40 11.62 -10.55
C VAL A 35 0.49 11.52 -11.78
N ALA A 36 -0.71 12.13 -11.71
CA ALA A 36 -1.67 12.14 -12.80
C ALA A 36 -1.12 12.86 -14.04
N GLU A 37 -0.47 14.02 -13.88
CA GLU A 37 0.12 14.78 -14.98
C GLU A 37 1.21 13.99 -15.71
N THR A 38 2.06 13.29 -14.97
CA THR A 38 3.12 12.45 -15.52
C THR A 38 2.55 11.27 -16.27
N LEU A 39 1.53 10.61 -15.72
CA LEU A 39 0.86 9.48 -16.36
C LEU A 39 0.03 9.91 -17.58
N ALA A 40 -0.60 11.08 -17.55
CA ALA A 40 -1.30 11.64 -18.72
C ALA A 40 -0.37 11.81 -19.94
N LYS A 41 0.89 12.18 -19.70
CA LYS A 41 1.91 12.32 -20.75
C LYS A 41 2.50 10.97 -21.16
N SER A 42 2.62 10.02 -20.25
CA SER A 42 3.40 8.79 -20.44
C SER A 42 2.55 7.62 -20.91
N LEU A 43 1.37 7.36 -20.30
CA LEU A 43 0.54 6.21 -20.63
C LEU A 43 0.18 6.08 -22.11
N PRO A 44 -0.24 7.14 -22.82
CA PRO A 44 -0.54 7.02 -24.25
C PRO A 44 0.67 6.57 -25.10
N ARG A 45 1.90 6.94 -24.67
CA ARG A 45 3.14 6.52 -25.36
C ARG A 45 3.46 5.05 -25.15
N HIS A 46 2.92 4.46 -24.09
CA HIS A 46 3.04 3.04 -23.75
C HIS A 46 1.77 2.24 -24.07
N LYS A 47 0.89 2.80 -24.95
CA LYS A 47 -0.40 2.20 -25.33
C LYS A 47 -1.37 2.00 -24.15
N GLY A 48 -1.17 2.75 -23.08
CA GLY A 48 -2.06 2.77 -21.92
C GLY A 48 -3.15 3.84 -22.05
N ILE A 49 -4.09 3.79 -21.14
CA ILE A 49 -5.27 4.67 -21.09
C ILE A 49 -5.17 5.55 -19.85
N PHE A 50 -5.34 6.85 -20.03
CA PHE A 50 -5.49 7.84 -18.97
C PHE A 50 -6.87 8.47 -19.06
N ILE A 51 -7.64 8.47 -17.97
CA ILE A 51 -8.96 9.10 -17.91
C ILE A 51 -9.03 10.00 -16.69
N GLN A 52 -9.39 11.27 -16.89
CA GLN A 52 -9.80 12.13 -15.80
C GLN A 52 -11.29 11.93 -15.55
N MET A 53 -11.61 11.61 -14.29
CA MET A 53 -12.98 11.37 -13.83
C MET A 53 -13.53 12.61 -13.13
N GLU A 54 -14.84 12.60 -12.82
CA GLU A 54 -15.53 13.69 -12.15
C GLU A 54 -15.29 13.75 -10.64
N ASP A 55 -14.90 12.64 -10.01
CA ASP A 55 -14.56 12.52 -8.60
C ASP A 55 -13.70 11.27 -8.32
N GLU A 56 -13.30 11.08 -7.06
CA GLU A 56 -12.48 9.96 -6.63
C GLU A 56 -13.25 8.64 -6.58
N MET A 57 -14.55 8.65 -6.37
CA MET A 57 -15.37 7.43 -6.42
C MET A 57 -15.40 6.87 -7.84
N ALA A 58 -15.72 7.71 -8.82
CA ALA A 58 -15.67 7.34 -10.22
C ALA A 58 -14.26 6.91 -10.66
N SER A 59 -13.22 7.59 -10.13
CA SER A 59 -11.83 7.25 -10.40
C SER A 59 -11.50 5.81 -9.98
N LEU A 60 -11.75 5.43 -8.73
CA LEU A 60 -11.48 4.08 -8.28
C LEU A 60 -12.43 3.05 -8.92
N GLY A 61 -13.69 3.40 -9.13
CA GLY A 61 -14.64 2.54 -9.86
C GLY A 61 -14.15 2.18 -11.26
N SER A 62 -13.60 3.16 -12.00
CA SER A 62 -13.03 2.93 -13.34
C SER A 62 -11.77 2.04 -13.29
N VAL A 63 -10.92 2.22 -12.28
CA VAL A 63 -9.73 1.41 -12.03
C VAL A 63 -10.11 -0.06 -11.78
N LEU A 64 -11.13 -0.30 -10.95
CA LEU A 64 -11.61 -1.66 -10.67
C LEU A 64 -12.18 -2.33 -11.94
N GLY A 65 -12.96 -1.59 -12.72
CA GLY A 65 -13.48 -2.07 -14.01
C GLY A 65 -12.37 -2.40 -15.00
N ALA A 66 -11.37 -1.53 -15.13
CA ALA A 66 -10.20 -1.76 -15.98
C ALA A 66 -9.40 -3.00 -15.53
N SER A 67 -9.23 -3.18 -14.25
CA SER A 67 -8.54 -4.36 -13.69
C SER A 67 -9.28 -5.66 -14.00
N LEU A 68 -10.60 -5.67 -13.92
CA LEU A 68 -11.44 -6.81 -14.36
C LEU A 68 -11.33 -7.09 -15.87
N GLY A 69 -11.05 -6.06 -16.66
CA GLY A 69 -10.73 -6.18 -18.09
C GLY A 69 -9.27 -6.55 -18.38
N GLY A 70 -8.47 -6.87 -17.38
CA GLY A 70 -7.08 -7.33 -17.54
C GLY A 70 -6.02 -6.23 -17.44
N ALA A 71 -6.41 -4.99 -17.17
CA ALA A 71 -5.43 -3.92 -16.99
C ALA A 71 -4.68 -4.02 -15.66
N ARG A 72 -3.44 -3.55 -15.65
CA ARG A 72 -2.73 -3.12 -14.45
C ARG A 72 -3.11 -1.67 -14.18
N ALA A 73 -4.00 -1.48 -13.22
CA ALA A 73 -4.73 -0.23 -13.06
C ALA A 73 -4.41 0.45 -11.73
N MET A 74 -4.34 1.79 -11.75
CA MET A 74 -4.11 2.59 -10.56
C MET A 74 -4.90 3.90 -10.55
N THR A 75 -4.97 4.50 -9.37
CA THR A 75 -5.33 5.89 -9.12
C THR A 75 -4.37 6.54 -8.13
N ALA A 76 -4.36 7.87 -8.10
CA ALA A 76 -3.64 8.65 -7.10
C ALA A 76 -4.55 9.74 -6.53
N THR A 77 -4.46 9.95 -5.21
CA THR A 77 -5.33 10.85 -4.46
C THR A 77 -4.60 11.41 -3.24
N SER A 78 -5.35 12.11 -2.38
CA SER A 78 -4.95 12.62 -1.07
C SER A 78 -6.12 12.51 -0.10
N GLY A 79 -5.88 12.59 1.19
CA GLY A 79 -6.80 12.42 2.30
C GLY A 79 -8.31 12.55 2.03
N PRO A 80 -8.85 13.72 1.56
CA PRO A 80 -10.27 13.83 1.26
C PRO A 80 -10.76 12.86 0.19
N GLY A 81 -10.02 12.72 -0.91
CA GLY A 81 -10.36 11.78 -1.98
C GLY A 81 -10.17 10.33 -1.55
N PHE A 82 -9.14 10.06 -0.72
CA PHE A 82 -8.95 8.74 -0.13
C PHE A 82 -10.14 8.33 0.76
N THR A 83 -10.75 9.29 1.45
CA THR A 83 -12.00 9.08 2.20
C THR A 83 -13.13 8.63 1.29
N LEU A 84 -13.32 9.26 0.14
CA LEU A 84 -14.37 8.90 -0.82
C LEU A 84 -14.15 7.52 -1.45
N MET A 85 -12.91 7.04 -1.52
CA MET A 85 -12.56 5.73 -2.08
C MET A 85 -12.78 4.54 -1.13
N GLN A 86 -13.05 4.78 0.15
CA GLN A 86 -13.01 3.69 1.17
C GLN A 86 -14.01 2.58 0.94
N GLU A 87 -15.22 2.87 0.46
CA GLU A 87 -16.20 1.83 0.15
C GLU A 87 -15.71 0.95 -1.02
N HIS A 88 -15.19 1.56 -2.08
CA HIS A 88 -14.64 0.82 -3.22
C HIS A 88 -13.42 -0.03 -2.85
N LEU A 89 -12.59 0.42 -1.89
CA LEU A 89 -11.49 -0.39 -1.34
C LEU A 89 -12.01 -1.62 -0.58
N GLY A 90 -13.10 -1.46 0.19
CA GLY A 90 -13.79 -2.58 0.83
C GLY A 90 -14.33 -3.58 -0.20
N TYR A 91 -15.01 -3.07 -1.23
CA TYR A 91 -15.49 -3.87 -2.34
C TYR A 91 -14.35 -4.61 -3.06
N ALA A 92 -13.27 -3.90 -3.43
CA ALA A 92 -12.14 -4.49 -4.13
C ALA A 92 -11.44 -5.59 -3.31
N THR A 93 -11.37 -5.43 -1.98
CA THR A 93 -10.82 -6.44 -1.07
C THR A 93 -11.67 -7.71 -1.09
N LEU A 94 -13.00 -7.59 -0.96
CA LEU A 94 -13.89 -8.74 -0.91
C LEU A 94 -14.04 -9.42 -2.28
N ALA A 95 -14.10 -8.64 -3.35
CA ALA A 95 -14.17 -9.13 -4.73
C ALA A 95 -12.80 -9.56 -5.29
N GLU A 96 -11.73 -9.38 -4.51
CA GLU A 96 -10.35 -9.76 -4.87
C GLU A 96 -9.88 -9.15 -6.19
N ILE A 97 -10.11 -7.85 -6.37
CA ILE A 97 -9.74 -7.10 -7.57
C ILE A 97 -8.40 -6.40 -7.33
N PRO A 98 -7.33 -6.78 -8.05
CA PRO A 98 -6.03 -6.13 -7.93
C PRO A 98 -6.05 -4.70 -8.45
N CYS A 99 -5.55 -3.76 -7.67
CA CYS A 99 -5.31 -2.39 -8.11
C CYS A 99 -4.32 -1.69 -7.18
N VAL A 100 -3.76 -0.57 -7.62
CA VAL A 100 -2.90 0.28 -6.80
C VAL A 100 -3.58 1.61 -6.55
N VAL A 101 -3.64 2.01 -5.27
CA VAL A 101 -4.11 3.33 -4.85
C VAL A 101 -2.94 4.06 -4.20
N VAL A 102 -2.58 5.21 -4.72
CA VAL A 102 -1.59 6.09 -4.13
C VAL A 102 -2.30 7.15 -3.31
N ASP A 103 -1.97 7.24 -2.02
CA ASP A 103 -2.42 8.34 -1.18
C ASP A 103 -1.23 9.20 -0.76
N VAL A 104 -1.22 10.44 -1.23
CA VAL A 104 -0.22 11.43 -0.84
C VAL A 104 -0.79 12.25 0.29
N MET A 105 -0.35 11.94 1.51
CA MET A 105 -0.87 12.51 2.75
C MET A 105 -0.58 14.00 2.88
N ARG A 106 -1.57 14.75 3.33
CA ARG A 106 -1.49 16.17 3.64
C ARG A 106 -2.17 16.49 4.98
N VAL A 107 -1.98 17.68 5.48
CA VAL A 107 -2.66 18.10 6.72
C VAL A 107 -4.17 18.10 6.54
N GLY A 108 -4.85 17.30 7.35
CA GLY A 108 -6.30 17.26 7.55
C GLY A 108 -6.68 17.85 8.93
N PRO A 109 -7.93 17.68 9.37
CA PRO A 109 -9.05 17.00 8.70
C PRO A 109 -9.69 17.83 7.58
N SER A 110 -10.59 17.20 6.78
CA SER A 110 -11.32 17.81 5.66
C SER A 110 -10.34 18.34 4.60
N THR A 111 -10.59 19.50 4.00
CA THR A 111 -9.69 20.12 3.02
C THR A 111 -8.31 20.39 3.62
N GLY A 112 -8.24 20.74 4.91
CA GLY A 112 -7.00 20.93 5.64
C GLY A 112 -6.07 21.96 5.01
N VAL A 113 -4.77 21.59 4.91
CA VAL A 113 -3.75 22.41 4.24
C VAL A 113 -3.12 21.60 3.12
N PRO A 114 -3.53 21.82 1.84
CA PRO A 114 -3.13 20.96 0.71
C PRO A 114 -1.62 20.90 0.42
N THR A 115 -0.86 21.86 0.92
CA THR A 115 0.58 22.02 0.68
C THR A 115 1.42 21.85 1.95
N ALA A 116 0.85 21.26 2.99
CA ALA A 116 1.58 20.99 4.24
C ALA A 116 1.62 19.48 4.53
N PRO A 117 2.78 18.97 4.96
CA PRO A 117 2.98 17.55 5.20
C PRO A 117 2.27 17.06 6.45
N SER A 118 1.76 15.84 6.39
CA SER A 118 1.22 15.11 7.53
C SER A 118 1.33 13.60 7.28
N GLN A 119 1.19 12.81 8.33
CA GLN A 119 1.03 11.36 8.28
C GLN A 119 -0.33 10.97 8.88
N GLY A 120 -1.38 11.72 8.54
CA GLY A 120 -2.71 11.64 9.15
C GLY A 120 -3.60 10.50 8.66
N ASP A 121 -3.28 9.86 7.53
CA ASP A 121 -4.16 8.90 6.86
C ASP A 121 -3.81 7.43 7.15
N VAL A 122 -2.88 7.19 8.08
CA VAL A 122 -2.38 5.84 8.43
C VAL A 122 -3.49 4.94 8.97
N MET A 123 -4.24 5.41 9.97
CA MET A 123 -5.36 4.64 10.51
C MET A 123 -6.54 4.57 9.54
N GLN A 124 -6.75 5.61 8.73
CA GLN A 124 -7.74 5.60 7.66
C GLN A 124 -7.43 4.51 6.62
N ALA A 125 -6.16 4.32 6.23
CA ALA A 125 -5.78 3.26 5.30
C ALA A 125 -6.19 1.88 5.82
N ARG A 126 -6.15 1.65 7.13
CA ARG A 126 -6.56 0.38 7.75
C ARG A 126 -8.06 0.29 8.01
N TRP A 127 -8.65 1.34 8.59
CA TRP A 127 -9.98 1.31 9.18
C TRP A 127 -10.99 2.23 8.51
N GLY A 128 -10.64 2.86 7.39
CA GLY A 128 -11.52 3.81 6.70
C GLY A 128 -12.76 3.17 6.06
N SER A 129 -12.66 1.91 5.60
CA SER A 129 -13.81 1.13 5.15
C SER A 129 -14.40 0.34 6.32
N HIS A 130 -15.71 0.12 6.29
CA HIS A 130 -16.43 -0.70 7.28
C HIS A 130 -16.08 -2.19 7.16
N GLY A 131 -16.41 -2.97 8.19
CA GLY A 131 -16.19 -4.41 8.27
C GLY A 131 -14.73 -4.80 8.54
N ASP A 132 -14.51 -6.10 8.68
CA ASP A 132 -13.19 -6.66 8.91
C ASP A 132 -12.51 -6.95 7.57
N ARG A 133 -11.42 -6.24 7.28
CA ARG A 133 -10.60 -6.48 6.09
C ARG A 133 -9.12 -6.40 6.40
N GLU A 134 -8.33 -7.17 5.70
CA GLU A 134 -6.90 -6.92 5.63
C GLU A 134 -6.59 -5.98 4.46
N VAL A 135 -5.53 -5.23 4.59
CA VAL A 135 -5.11 -4.24 3.59
C VAL A 135 -3.59 -4.24 3.48
N ALA A 136 -3.08 -4.07 2.27
CA ALA A 136 -1.66 -3.87 2.01
C ALA A 136 -1.37 -2.36 1.95
N VAL A 137 -0.53 -1.87 2.86
CA VAL A 137 -0.13 -0.45 2.92
C VAL A 137 1.38 -0.37 2.99
N LEU A 138 1.99 0.22 1.97
CA LEU A 138 3.43 0.40 1.84
C LEU A 138 3.81 1.85 2.14
N ALA A 139 4.87 2.06 2.92
CA ALA A 139 5.34 3.38 3.33
C ALA A 139 6.79 3.63 2.91
N PRO A 140 7.03 4.17 1.71
CA PRO A 140 8.36 4.56 1.26
C PRO A 140 8.92 5.74 2.08
N ALA A 141 10.26 5.83 2.17
CA ALA A 141 10.98 6.88 2.90
C ALA A 141 11.93 7.72 2.03
N SER A 142 11.97 7.47 0.73
CA SER A 142 12.79 8.22 -0.24
C SER A 142 12.14 8.20 -1.61
N VAL A 143 12.61 9.07 -2.50
CA VAL A 143 12.16 9.11 -3.90
C VAL A 143 12.45 7.79 -4.61
N LYS A 144 13.62 7.19 -4.34
CA LYS A 144 13.95 5.86 -4.90
C LYS A 144 12.99 4.79 -4.38
N GLU A 145 12.67 4.80 -3.07
CA GLU A 145 11.73 3.83 -2.52
C GLU A 145 10.30 4.04 -3.01
N ILE A 146 9.88 5.27 -3.32
CA ILE A 146 8.58 5.51 -3.96
C ILE A 146 8.52 4.77 -5.31
N TYR A 147 9.57 4.88 -6.13
CA TYR A 147 9.66 4.13 -7.39
C TYR A 147 9.57 2.62 -7.14
N ASP A 148 10.45 2.08 -6.29
CA ASP A 148 10.55 0.64 -6.04
C ASP A 148 9.27 0.08 -5.40
N MET A 149 8.71 0.78 -4.42
CA MET A 149 7.48 0.35 -3.74
C MET A 149 6.25 0.48 -4.63
N THR A 150 6.23 1.40 -5.60
CA THR A 150 5.16 1.43 -6.62
C THR A 150 5.24 0.19 -7.51
N VAL A 151 6.44 -0.23 -7.95
CA VAL A 151 6.61 -1.50 -8.68
C VAL A 151 6.15 -2.68 -7.82
N ASN A 152 6.59 -2.74 -6.56
CA ASN A 152 6.18 -3.79 -5.62
C ASN A 152 4.67 -3.78 -5.34
N ALA A 153 4.03 -2.61 -5.30
CA ALA A 153 2.59 -2.51 -5.09
C ALA A 153 1.80 -3.21 -6.20
N PHE A 154 2.21 -3.03 -7.46
CA PHE A 154 1.61 -3.77 -8.58
C PHE A 154 1.88 -5.26 -8.48
N ASN A 155 3.08 -5.68 -8.14
CA ASN A 155 3.42 -7.09 -7.96
C ASN A 155 2.56 -7.72 -6.86
N ILE A 156 2.45 -7.07 -5.71
CA ILE A 156 1.64 -7.55 -4.59
C ILE A 156 0.15 -7.60 -4.97
N ALA A 157 -0.35 -6.53 -5.61
CA ALA A 157 -1.74 -6.47 -6.04
C ALA A 157 -2.10 -7.62 -6.97
N GLU A 158 -1.28 -7.87 -7.98
CA GLU A 158 -1.46 -8.95 -8.95
C GLU A 158 -1.34 -10.32 -8.30
N ARG A 159 -0.26 -10.57 -7.53
CA ARG A 159 -0.02 -11.88 -6.92
C ARG A 159 -1.08 -12.27 -5.92
N LEU A 160 -1.53 -11.31 -5.07
CA LEU A 160 -2.48 -11.58 -3.99
C LEU A 160 -3.94 -11.29 -4.39
N ARG A 161 -4.19 -10.75 -5.59
CA ARG A 161 -5.53 -10.28 -5.99
C ARG A 161 -6.14 -9.40 -4.89
N THR A 162 -5.55 -8.25 -4.67
CA THR A 162 -5.97 -7.33 -3.60
C THR A 162 -5.63 -5.89 -3.97
N PRO A 163 -6.38 -4.89 -3.49
CA PRO A 163 -5.92 -3.51 -3.56
C PRO A 163 -4.68 -3.31 -2.69
N VAL A 164 -3.74 -2.49 -3.18
CA VAL A 164 -2.53 -2.08 -2.44
C VAL A 164 -2.47 -0.57 -2.38
N VAL A 165 -2.24 -0.03 -1.19
CA VAL A 165 -2.06 1.40 -0.95
C VAL A 165 -0.57 1.71 -0.85
N VAL A 166 -0.09 2.69 -1.62
CA VAL A 166 1.22 3.32 -1.44
C VAL A 166 0.99 4.65 -0.74
N LEU A 167 1.47 4.76 0.49
CA LEU A 167 1.18 5.85 1.41
C LEU A 167 2.44 6.66 1.68
N PHE A 168 2.52 7.90 1.19
CA PHE A 168 3.62 8.80 1.46
C PHE A 168 3.13 10.24 1.62
N ASP A 169 3.97 11.08 2.20
CA ASP A 169 3.60 12.45 2.56
C ASP A 169 4.01 13.47 1.48
N GLU A 170 3.49 14.69 1.64
CA GLU A 170 3.73 15.81 0.73
C GLU A 170 5.22 16.15 0.54
N VAL A 171 6.05 16.04 1.60
CA VAL A 171 7.50 16.29 1.48
C VAL A 171 8.14 15.30 0.52
N LEU A 172 7.86 14.02 0.68
CA LEU A 172 8.38 12.98 -0.20
C LEU A 172 7.85 13.15 -1.63
N ALA A 173 6.59 13.58 -1.79
CA ALA A 173 5.98 13.79 -3.10
C ALA A 173 6.71 14.85 -3.93
N HIS A 174 7.09 15.97 -3.32
CA HIS A 174 7.73 17.11 -4.01
C HIS A 174 9.26 17.12 -3.90
N MET A 175 9.83 16.39 -2.93
CA MET A 175 11.28 16.25 -2.80
C MET A 175 11.89 15.70 -4.10
N ARG A 176 13.04 16.25 -4.50
CA ARG A 176 13.78 15.78 -5.66
C ARG A 176 15.06 15.08 -5.24
N GLU A 177 15.29 13.90 -5.77
CA GLU A 177 16.52 13.12 -5.56
C GLU A 177 17.07 12.63 -6.90
N GLY A 178 18.40 12.56 -6.98
CA GLY A 178 19.06 11.87 -8.08
C GLY A 178 18.96 10.36 -7.86
N ILE A 179 18.20 9.65 -8.69
CA ILE A 179 18.00 8.22 -8.57
C ILE A 179 18.29 7.48 -9.87
N GLU A 180 18.66 6.23 -9.76
CA GLU A 180 18.72 5.33 -10.91
C GLU A 180 17.35 4.64 -11.08
N LEU A 181 16.79 4.78 -12.27
CA LEU A 181 15.51 4.18 -12.66
C LEU A 181 15.80 2.90 -13.44
N SER A 182 15.95 1.79 -12.74
CA SER A 182 16.11 0.47 -13.36
C SER A 182 14.75 -0.12 -13.73
N LEU A 183 14.59 -0.51 -14.99
CA LEU A 183 13.40 -1.29 -15.37
C LEU A 183 13.52 -2.69 -14.76
N PRO A 184 12.44 -3.18 -14.10
CA PRO A 184 12.42 -4.56 -13.63
C PRO A 184 12.49 -5.52 -14.82
N SER A 185 13.14 -6.65 -14.63
CA SER A 185 13.09 -7.76 -15.60
C SER A 185 11.69 -8.39 -15.61
N ASN A 186 11.36 -9.14 -16.64
CA ASN A 186 10.08 -9.85 -16.70
C ASN A 186 9.91 -10.86 -15.54
N GLU A 187 10.98 -11.39 -14.99
CA GLU A 187 10.97 -12.33 -13.86
C GLU A 187 10.67 -11.62 -12.53
N GLU A 188 10.98 -10.32 -12.43
CA GLU A 188 10.68 -9.48 -11.28
C GLU A 188 9.25 -8.94 -11.31
N LEU A 189 8.54 -9.05 -12.44
CA LEU A 189 7.15 -8.65 -12.56
C LEU A 189 6.22 -9.83 -12.29
N TRP A 190 5.47 -9.74 -11.21
CA TRP A 190 4.47 -10.75 -10.87
C TRP A 190 3.16 -10.50 -11.61
N HIS A 191 2.49 -11.59 -11.97
CA HIS A 191 1.21 -11.55 -12.65
C HIS A 191 0.15 -12.25 -11.80
N ARG A 192 -1.11 -11.84 -11.97
CA ARG A 192 -2.24 -12.54 -11.36
C ARG A 192 -2.28 -13.98 -11.85
N PRO A 193 -2.64 -14.95 -10.98
CA PRO A 193 -2.80 -16.33 -11.42
C PRO A 193 -3.87 -16.42 -12.52
N SER A 194 -3.49 -16.94 -13.68
CA SER A 194 -4.43 -17.20 -14.78
C SER A 194 -5.05 -18.58 -14.62
N PRO A 195 -6.32 -18.78 -15.05
CA PRO A 195 -6.92 -20.10 -15.08
C PRO A 195 -6.14 -21.03 -16.02
N LEU A 196 -5.96 -22.29 -15.59
CA LEU A 196 -5.30 -23.34 -16.38
C LEU A 196 -6.32 -24.18 -17.17
N ASP A 197 -7.58 -24.16 -16.73
CA ASP A 197 -8.65 -24.96 -17.33
C ASP A 197 -9.37 -24.18 -18.43
N ASP A 198 -9.93 -24.93 -19.38
CA ASP A 198 -10.80 -24.37 -20.41
C ASP A 198 -12.01 -23.64 -19.80
N PRO A 199 -12.49 -22.57 -20.45
CA PRO A 199 -13.73 -21.89 -20.04
C PRO A 199 -14.90 -22.86 -20.09
N GLY A 200 -15.35 -23.35 -18.95
CA GLY A 200 -16.45 -24.30 -18.85
C GLY A 200 -17.39 -23.97 -17.67
N PRO A 201 -18.56 -24.63 -17.61
CA PRO A 201 -19.55 -24.37 -16.56
C PRO A 201 -19.09 -24.76 -15.16
N THR A 202 -17.97 -25.45 -15.04
CA THR A 202 -17.36 -25.88 -13.76
C THR A 202 -16.31 -24.90 -13.21
N PHE A 203 -15.96 -23.85 -13.98
CA PHE A 203 -14.98 -22.84 -13.53
C PHE A 203 -15.44 -22.17 -12.23
N ARG A 204 -14.51 -22.03 -11.28
CA ARG A 204 -14.73 -21.43 -9.96
C ARG A 204 -13.77 -20.26 -9.76
N ALA A 205 -14.25 -19.04 -10.00
CA ALA A 205 -13.45 -17.81 -10.00
C ALA A 205 -12.81 -17.46 -8.64
N TYR A 206 -13.28 -18.07 -7.55
CA TYR A 206 -12.79 -17.83 -6.19
C TYR A 206 -12.29 -19.10 -5.50
N PHE A 207 -12.04 -20.16 -6.28
CA PHE A 207 -11.41 -21.37 -5.74
C PHE A 207 -9.90 -21.14 -5.57
N PRO A 208 -9.38 -21.13 -4.33
CA PRO A 208 -8.00 -20.74 -4.07
C PRO A 208 -7.00 -21.87 -4.40
N ASN A 209 -5.78 -21.44 -4.73
CA ASN A 209 -4.59 -22.30 -4.69
C ASN A 209 -4.09 -22.49 -3.23
N GLU A 210 -2.94 -23.12 -3.06
CA GLU A 210 -2.34 -23.38 -1.74
C GLU A 210 -1.99 -22.08 -0.97
N GLU A 211 -1.65 -21.01 -1.68
CA GLU A 211 -1.36 -19.69 -1.10
C GLU A 211 -2.65 -18.93 -0.70
N GLY A 212 -3.81 -19.47 -1.02
CA GLY A 212 -5.11 -18.84 -0.72
C GLY A 212 -5.58 -17.85 -1.80
N VAL A 213 -4.94 -17.85 -2.97
CA VAL A 213 -5.25 -16.95 -4.08
C VAL A 213 -5.93 -17.73 -5.20
N ALA A 214 -7.08 -17.23 -5.67
CA ALA A 214 -7.79 -17.84 -6.77
C ALA A 214 -7.27 -17.34 -8.14
N ALA A 215 -7.40 -18.15 -9.19
CA ALA A 215 -7.12 -17.70 -10.56
C ALA A 215 -8.16 -16.65 -11.00
N MET A 216 -7.71 -15.66 -11.78
CA MET A 216 -8.57 -14.56 -12.22
C MET A 216 -8.50 -14.41 -13.75
N PRO A 217 -9.55 -14.82 -14.48
CA PRO A 217 -9.69 -14.51 -15.89
C PRO A 217 -10.07 -13.03 -16.07
N ASN A 218 -9.82 -12.46 -17.23
CA ASN A 218 -10.32 -11.14 -17.57
C ASN A 218 -11.71 -11.22 -18.18
N PHE A 219 -12.50 -10.18 -18.03
CA PHE A 219 -13.73 -10.05 -18.81
C PHE A 219 -13.39 -10.04 -20.31
N GLY A 220 -13.99 -10.95 -21.06
CA GLY A 220 -13.70 -11.15 -22.47
C GLY A 220 -12.86 -12.39 -22.81
N ASP A 221 -12.22 -13.03 -21.83
CA ASP A 221 -11.39 -14.24 -22.05
C ASP A 221 -12.24 -15.53 -22.29
N GLY A 222 -13.56 -15.40 -22.40
CA GLY A 222 -14.47 -16.52 -22.63
C GLY A 222 -14.94 -17.23 -21.36
N TYR A 223 -14.45 -16.83 -20.19
CA TYR A 223 -14.94 -17.37 -18.92
C TYR A 223 -16.25 -16.69 -18.49
N HIS A 224 -17.17 -17.51 -17.98
CA HIS A 224 -18.40 -17.01 -17.38
C HIS A 224 -18.27 -17.05 -15.87
N PHE A 225 -18.11 -15.89 -15.24
CA PHE A 225 -17.97 -15.75 -13.79
C PHE A 225 -18.69 -14.51 -13.28
N HIS A 226 -18.94 -14.50 -11.97
CA HIS A 226 -19.67 -13.46 -11.27
C HIS A 226 -18.74 -12.71 -10.33
N VAL A 227 -18.81 -11.39 -10.31
CA VAL A 227 -18.07 -10.51 -9.39
C VAL A 227 -19.07 -9.79 -8.50
N THR A 228 -18.89 -9.85 -7.19
CA THR A 228 -19.84 -9.30 -6.22
C THR A 228 -19.11 -8.76 -4.97
N GLY A 229 -19.67 -7.71 -4.39
CA GLY A 229 -19.33 -7.24 -3.05
C GLY A 229 -20.09 -7.94 -1.92
N LEU A 230 -20.92 -8.93 -2.23
CA LEU A 230 -21.56 -9.77 -1.21
C LEU A 230 -20.63 -10.90 -0.76
N MET A 231 -20.81 -11.38 0.47
CA MET A 231 -20.17 -12.63 0.89
C MET A 231 -20.56 -13.74 -0.06
N HIS A 232 -19.60 -14.48 -0.60
CA HIS A 232 -19.81 -15.39 -1.71
C HIS A 232 -19.08 -16.72 -1.54
N ASN A 233 -19.51 -17.71 -2.30
CA ASN A 233 -18.87 -19.01 -2.39
C ASN A 233 -17.76 -19.01 -3.49
N GLU A 234 -17.13 -20.14 -3.69
CA GLU A 234 -16.04 -20.32 -4.67
C GLU A 234 -16.43 -20.04 -6.13
N LYS A 235 -17.73 -20.07 -6.46
CA LYS A 235 -18.26 -19.70 -7.78
C LYS A 235 -18.59 -18.21 -7.91
N GLY A 236 -18.48 -17.44 -6.81
CA GLY A 236 -18.83 -16.02 -6.77
C GLY A 236 -20.31 -15.75 -6.46
N PHE A 237 -21.13 -16.77 -6.19
CA PHE A 237 -22.53 -16.57 -5.83
C PHE A 237 -22.68 -16.18 -4.36
N PRO A 238 -23.58 -15.22 -4.06
CA PRO A 238 -23.85 -14.78 -2.70
C PRO A 238 -24.23 -15.93 -1.77
N THR A 239 -23.79 -15.85 -0.53
CA THR A 239 -24.11 -16.84 0.51
C THR A 239 -24.32 -16.17 1.86
N THR A 240 -25.23 -16.75 2.66
CA THR A 240 -25.40 -16.42 4.08
C THR A 240 -24.95 -17.57 5.00
N HIS A 241 -24.33 -18.61 4.43
CA HIS A 241 -23.88 -19.77 5.20
C HIS A 241 -22.67 -19.41 6.06
N PRO A 242 -22.76 -19.48 7.42
CA PRO A 242 -21.72 -18.97 8.31
C PRO A 242 -20.35 -19.61 8.10
N GLU A 243 -20.30 -20.89 7.81
CA GLU A 243 -19.06 -21.63 7.60
C GLU A 243 -18.31 -21.15 6.35
N ILE A 244 -19.04 -20.93 5.22
CA ILE A 244 -18.45 -20.42 3.98
C ILE A 244 -17.91 -19.00 4.20
N ILE A 245 -18.67 -18.16 4.91
CA ILE A 245 -18.25 -16.79 5.26
C ILE A 245 -16.98 -16.83 6.11
N ARG A 246 -16.93 -17.66 7.14
CA ARG A 246 -15.77 -17.80 8.01
C ARG A 246 -14.52 -18.25 7.23
N GLN A 247 -14.67 -19.22 6.34
CA GLN A 247 -13.58 -19.71 5.49
C GLN A 247 -13.09 -18.64 4.51
N LEU A 248 -13.98 -17.88 3.88
CA LEU A 248 -13.65 -16.76 2.99
C LEU A 248 -12.84 -15.70 3.75
N MET A 249 -13.33 -15.24 4.90
CA MET A 249 -12.65 -14.19 5.69
C MET A 249 -11.28 -14.67 6.21
N ALA A 250 -11.18 -15.92 6.69
CA ALA A 250 -9.91 -16.50 7.12
C ALA A 250 -8.90 -16.59 5.96
N ARG A 251 -9.35 -16.95 4.76
CA ARG A 251 -8.54 -17.02 3.56
C ARG A 251 -8.03 -15.64 3.13
N LEU A 252 -8.91 -14.64 3.08
CA LEU A 252 -8.54 -13.25 2.73
C LEU A 252 -7.48 -12.69 3.70
N LYS A 253 -7.56 -13.06 4.97
CA LYS A 253 -6.54 -12.70 5.96
C LYS A 253 -5.23 -13.45 5.71
N ARG A 254 -5.29 -14.78 5.60
CA ARG A 254 -4.10 -15.64 5.47
C ARG A 254 -3.23 -15.30 4.26
N LYS A 255 -3.83 -14.97 3.10
CA LYS A 255 -3.05 -14.62 1.90
C LYS A 255 -2.22 -13.36 2.06
N MET A 256 -2.52 -12.51 3.05
CA MET A 256 -1.79 -11.27 3.34
C MET A 256 -0.61 -11.46 4.32
N GLU A 257 -0.59 -12.54 5.08
CA GLU A 257 0.41 -12.80 6.13
C GLU A 257 1.87 -12.79 5.63
N PRO A 258 2.21 -13.23 4.39
CA PRO A 258 3.58 -13.20 3.92
C PRO A 258 4.12 -11.79 3.60
N LEU A 259 3.26 -10.78 3.45
CA LEU A 259 3.66 -9.47 2.94
C LEU A 259 4.78 -8.79 3.76
N PRO A 260 4.76 -8.78 5.10
CA PRO A 260 5.86 -8.19 5.87
C PRO A 260 7.21 -8.91 5.67
N LEU A 261 7.19 -10.19 5.27
CA LEU A 261 8.41 -10.94 4.98
C LEU A 261 8.97 -10.61 3.59
N TRP A 262 8.13 -10.23 2.63
CA TRP A 262 8.57 -9.81 1.30
C TRP A 262 9.19 -8.40 1.31
N LEU A 263 8.72 -7.55 2.22
CA LEU A 263 9.23 -6.20 2.44
C LEU A 263 9.51 -6.00 3.94
N PRO A 264 10.60 -6.60 4.46
CA PRO A 264 10.91 -6.59 5.89
C PRO A 264 11.18 -5.16 6.39
N ALA A 265 10.93 -4.93 7.67
CA ALA A 265 11.29 -3.70 8.34
C ALA A 265 12.81 -3.47 8.29
N GLU A 266 13.22 -2.23 8.27
CA GLU A 266 14.62 -1.86 8.39
C GLU A 266 15.01 -1.73 9.85
N HIS A 267 16.10 -2.42 10.22
CA HIS A 267 16.71 -2.35 11.54
C HIS A 267 18.01 -1.58 11.44
N TYR A 268 18.00 -0.30 11.83
CA TYR A 268 19.17 0.54 11.77
C TYR A 268 19.81 0.69 13.15
N ARG A 269 21.01 0.15 13.35
CA ARG A 269 21.82 0.24 14.59
C ARG A 269 21.06 -0.23 15.85
N LEU A 270 20.19 -1.25 15.74
CA LEU A 270 19.42 -1.79 16.86
C LEU A 270 20.18 -2.84 17.68
N GLN A 271 21.26 -3.44 17.15
CA GLN A 271 21.91 -4.61 17.74
C GLN A 271 22.53 -4.33 19.13
N ASP A 272 23.00 -3.10 19.34
CA ASP A 272 23.65 -2.63 20.59
C ASP A 272 22.87 -1.47 21.22
N ALA A 273 21.64 -1.22 20.78
CA ALA A 273 20.88 -0.07 21.23
C ALA A 273 20.22 -0.31 22.60
N GLU A 274 20.16 0.75 23.40
CA GLU A 274 19.43 0.81 24.68
C GLU A 274 18.08 1.55 24.56
N LEU A 275 17.95 2.35 23.49
CA LEU A 275 16.75 3.10 23.13
C LEU A 275 16.36 2.76 21.69
N ALA A 276 15.12 2.34 21.47
CA ALA A 276 14.59 2.17 20.13
C ALA A 276 13.72 3.36 19.72
N VAL A 277 13.92 3.84 18.49
CA VAL A 277 13.03 4.78 17.81
C VAL A 277 12.28 4.03 16.74
N VAL A 278 10.98 4.29 16.60
CA VAL A 278 10.14 3.77 15.54
C VAL A 278 9.65 4.94 14.69
N ALA A 279 9.82 4.86 13.38
CA ALA A 279 9.34 5.88 12.46
C ALA A 279 9.15 5.29 11.06
N TYR A 280 8.28 5.89 10.25
CA TYR A 280 8.02 5.51 8.86
C TYR A 280 7.96 6.75 7.96
N GLY A 281 7.93 6.56 6.64
CA GLY A 281 7.89 7.67 5.67
C GLY A 281 9.06 8.64 5.85
N ILE A 282 8.82 9.92 5.58
CA ILE A 282 9.85 10.97 5.72
C ILE A 282 10.37 11.09 7.15
N THR A 283 9.52 10.85 8.16
CA THR A 283 9.90 10.93 9.57
C THR A 283 11.04 9.96 9.91
N SER A 284 11.11 8.80 9.24
CA SER A 284 12.19 7.84 9.44
C SER A 284 13.57 8.37 9.02
N ARG A 285 13.64 9.29 8.06
CA ARG A 285 14.91 9.93 7.67
C ARG A 285 15.40 10.87 8.76
N VAL A 286 14.48 11.65 9.35
CA VAL A 286 14.78 12.52 10.49
C VAL A 286 15.18 11.69 11.70
N ALA A 287 14.49 10.58 11.95
CA ALA A 287 14.80 9.67 13.05
C ALA A 287 16.18 9.01 12.89
N ARG A 288 16.59 8.65 11.66
CA ARG A 288 17.91 8.12 11.37
C ARG A 288 19.00 9.13 11.77
N GLU A 289 18.88 10.37 11.34
CA GLU A 289 19.81 11.44 11.71
C GLU A 289 19.81 11.69 13.24
N ALA A 290 18.64 11.65 13.87
CA ALA A 290 18.55 11.78 15.33
C ALA A 290 19.27 10.63 16.06
N VAL A 291 19.13 9.40 15.57
CA VAL A 291 19.87 8.23 16.11
C VAL A 291 21.37 8.43 16.01
N ASP A 292 21.89 8.91 14.89
CA ASP A 292 23.31 9.14 14.70
C ASP A 292 23.82 10.23 15.66
N ARG A 293 23.11 11.36 15.79
CA ARG A 293 23.45 12.44 16.74
C ARG A 293 23.39 12.01 18.21
N LEU A 294 22.44 11.15 18.58
CA LEU A 294 22.37 10.59 19.93
C LEU A 294 23.59 9.72 20.22
N ARG A 295 24.00 8.91 19.25
CA ARG A 295 25.19 8.05 19.38
C ARG A 295 26.47 8.84 19.48
N ASP A 296 26.60 9.97 18.78
CA ASP A 296 27.72 10.90 18.92
C ASP A 296 27.82 11.50 20.34
N GLN A 297 26.70 11.52 21.08
CA GLN A 297 26.61 11.95 22.47
C GLN A 297 26.72 10.77 23.47
N GLY A 298 26.99 9.55 22.98
CA GLY A 298 27.15 8.37 23.81
C GLY A 298 25.83 7.66 24.19
N ILE A 299 24.71 8.04 23.59
CA ILE A 299 23.40 7.40 23.81
C ILE A 299 23.18 6.34 22.72
N LEU A 300 23.14 5.07 23.12
CA LEU A 300 22.99 3.95 22.21
C LEU A 300 21.53 3.83 21.71
N ALA A 301 21.19 4.65 20.73
CA ALA A 301 19.88 4.61 20.07
C ALA A 301 19.93 3.77 18.77
N GLY A 302 18.79 3.21 18.36
CA GLY A 302 18.58 2.53 17.10
C GLY A 302 17.21 2.84 16.52
N LEU A 303 17.01 2.57 15.21
CA LEU A 303 15.76 2.84 14.51
C LEU A 303 15.16 1.53 13.99
N TYR A 304 13.88 1.31 14.28
CA TYR A 304 13.01 0.35 13.64
C TYR A 304 12.11 1.07 12.63
N ARG A 305 12.19 0.72 11.36
CA ARG A 305 11.40 1.35 10.30
C ARG A 305 10.54 0.33 9.57
N PRO A 306 9.23 0.27 9.83
CA PRO A 306 8.33 -0.54 9.04
C PRO A 306 8.25 0.00 7.60
N ARG A 307 8.38 -0.88 6.61
CA ARG A 307 8.13 -0.60 5.18
C ARG A 307 6.69 -0.93 4.79
N VAL A 308 6.13 -1.90 5.48
CA VAL A 308 4.73 -2.31 5.41
C VAL A 308 4.07 -1.89 6.72
N LEU A 309 3.11 -0.97 6.66
CA LEU A 309 2.34 -0.55 7.82
C LEU A 309 1.22 -1.54 8.12
N TRP A 310 0.62 -2.10 7.06
CA TRP A 310 -0.44 -3.09 7.13
C TRP A 310 -0.25 -4.17 6.04
N PRO A 311 -0.39 -5.45 6.34
CA PRO A 311 -0.50 -5.99 7.72
C PRO A 311 0.79 -5.72 8.52
N VAL A 312 0.62 -5.58 9.83
CA VAL A 312 1.77 -5.36 10.73
C VAL A 312 2.64 -6.61 10.77
N GLY A 313 3.95 -6.45 10.66
CA GLY A 313 4.93 -7.50 10.92
C GLY A 313 5.04 -7.77 12.43
N ALA A 314 3.95 -8.29 13.03
CA ALA A 314 3.77 -8.34 14.46
C ALA A 314 4.85 -9.14 15.21
N ALA A 315 5.31 -10.25 14.63
CA ALA A 315 6.38 -11.07 15.23
C ALA A 315 7.70 -10.31 15.25
N ASP A 316 8.14 -9.77 14.09
CA ASP A 316 9.38 -9.00 13.99
C ASP A 316 9.35 -7.76 14.90
N LEU A 317 8.21 -7.03 14.95
CA LEU A 317 8.03 -5.88 15.81
C LEU A 317 8.15 -6.26 17.30
N ALA A 318 7.46 -7.31 17.73
CA ALA A 318 7.46 -7.77 19.12
C ALA A 318 8.84 -8.32 19.54
N ASP A 319 9.46 -9.15 18.70
CA ASP A 319 10.76 -9.76 18.97
C ASP A 319 11.88 -8.72 19.01
N THR A 320 11.82 -7.72 18.10
CA THR A 320 12.83 -6.67 18.03
C THR A 320 12.68 -5.63 19.12
N LEU A 321 11.45 -5.12 19.33
CA LEU A 321 11.22 -3.98 20.22
C LEU A 321 10.88 -4.40 21.65
N GLY A 322 10.38 -5.62 21.87
CA GLY A 322 10.00 -6.13 23.20
C GLY A 322 11.12 -6.26 24.21
N GLN A 323 12.39 -6.20 23.76
CA GLN A 323 13.57 -6.24 24.62
C GLN A 323 13.98 -4.86 25.17
N PHE A 324 13.45 -3.76 24.61
CA PHE A 324 13.78 -2.41 25.05
C PHE A 324 12.95 -1.97 26.26
N LYS A 325 13.56 -1.18 27.14
CA LYS A 325 12.83 -0.55 28.23
C LYS A 325 11.98 0.63 27.76
N ASN A 326 12.49 1.38 26.77
CA ASN A 326 11.82 2.54 26.20
C ASN A 326 11.83 2.44 24.67
N VAL A 327 10.69 2.71 24.07
CA VAL A 327 10.46 2.78 22.61
C VAL A 327 9.82 4.13 22.32
N VAL A 328 10.44 4.94 21.48
CA VAL A 328 9.89 6.24 21.04
C VAL A 328 9.31 6.08 19.66
N VAL A 329 8.04 6.39 19.47
CA VAL A 329 7.36 6.39 18.17
C VAL A 329 7.24 7.82 17.67
N ALA A 330 7.89 8.13 16.55
CA ALA A 330 7.94 9.45 15.95
C ALA A 330 7.04 9.52 14.70
N GLU A 331 6.04 10.42 14.72
CA GLU A 331 5.02 10.55 13.67
C GLU A 331 4.64 12.02 13.42
N MET A 332 4.29 12.37 12.19
CA MET A 332 3.69 13.66 11.83
C MET A 332 2.15 13.58 11.88
N ASN A 333 1.60 13.16 13.02
CA ASN A 333 0.18 13.10 13.34
C ASN A 333 0.00 13.18 14.88
N GLN A 334 -1.17 12.89 15.39
CA GLN A 334 -1.48 12.92 16.82
C GLN A 334 -1.31 11.55 17.52
N GLY A 335 -0.44 10.68 17.00
CA GLY A 335 -0.18 9.38 17.59
C GLY A 335 -1.10 8.29 17.05
N GLN A 336 -1.08 8.07 15.73
CA GLN A 336 -1.92 7.02 15.12
C GLN A 336 -1.24 5.64 15.16
N TRP A 337 0.03 5.56 14.80
CA TRP A 337 0.71 4.26 14.72
C TRP A 337 1.35 3.85 16.06
N VAL A 338 1.54 4.79 16.99
CA VAL A 338 1.97 4.48 18.35
C VAL A 338 1.02 3.51 19.06
N GLU A 339 -0.31 3.63 18.87
CA GLU A 339 -1.31 2.71 19.40
C GLU A 339 -1.13 1.28 18.85
N VAL A 340 -0.67 1.17 17.61
CA VAL A 340 -0.36 -0.12 16.99
C VAL A 340 0.89 -0.73 17.63
N VAL A 341 1.94 0.07 17.85
CA VAL A 341 3.16 -0.38 18.52
C VAL A 341 2.86 -0.85 19.94
N GLU A 342 2.09 -0.07 20.71
CA GLU A 342 1.67 -0.42 22.08
C GLU A 342 0.92 -1.75 22.13
N ARG A 343 0.06 -2.01 21.15
CA ARG A 343 -0.73 -3.25 21.09
C ARG A 343 0.14 -4.52 21.03
N TYR A 344 1.29 -4.45 20.38
CA TYR A 344 2.13 -5.62 20.14
C TYR A 344 3.31 -5.76 21.11
N LEU A 345 3.54 -4.76 21.96
CA LEU A 345 4.63 -4.80 22.93
C LEU A 345 4.14 -5.24 24.31
N PRO A 346 4.99 -5.93 25.10
CA PRO A 346 4.65 -6.27 26.48
C PRO A 346 4.54 -5.02 27.34
N SER A 347 3.73 -5.06 28.38
CA SER A 347 3.50 -3.93 29.32
C SER A 347 4.74 -3.45 30.07
N SER A 348 5.83 -4.22 30.03
CA SER A 348 7.13 -3.83 30.58
C SER A 348 7.88 -2.79 29.73
N VAL A 349 7.50 -2.66 28.46
CA VAL A 349 8.07 -1.67 27.54
C VAL A 349 7.30 -0.36 27.67
N ARG A 350 7.99 0.72 27.96
CA ARG A 350 7.41 2.06 27.94
C ARG A 350 7.43 2.61 26.53
N VAL A 351 6.26 2.74 25.91
CA VAL A 351 6.11 3.39 24.61
C VAL A 351 5.88 4.90 24.83
N ILE A 352 6.60 5.72 24.09
CA ILE A 352 6.56 7.17 24.18
C ILE A 352 6.19 7.73 22.82
N SER A 353 5.06 8.42 22.74
CA SER A 353 4.64 9.13 21.53
C SER A 353 5.44 10.42 21.36
N GLN A 354 6.11 10.57 20.24
CA GLN A 354 6.69 11.82 19.75
C GLN A 354 5.90 12.27 18.53
N SER A 355 4.73 12.79 18.78
CA SER A 355 3.76 13.21 17.77
C SER A 355 3.82 14.72 17.58
N LYS A 356 3.83 15.17 16.33
CA LYS A 356 3.82 16.58 15.99
C LYS A 356 3.10 16.77 14.64
N LEU A 357 2.24 17.77 14.58
CA LEU A 357 1.66 18.30 13.35
C LEU A 357 2.49 19.48 12.84
#